data_a320b0b2de56dbff9bd71ff3c252568e
#
_entry.id   a320b0b2de56dbff9bd71ff3c252568e
#
_cell.length_a   1.000
_cell.length_b   1.000
_cell.length_c   1.000
_cell.angle_alpha   90.00
_cell.angle_beta   90.00
_cell.angle_gamma   90.00
#
_symmetry.space_group_name_H-M   'P 1'
#
loop_
_entity.id
_entity.type
_entity.pdbx_description
1 polymer ?
#
loop_
_entity_poly.entity_id
_entity_poly.type
_entity_poly.pdbx_seq_one_letter_code
_entity_poly.pdbx_strand_id
1 'polypeptide(L)'
;AHPCHPSYFKWQKEEEAYQDRFGGEGGHQDIVMSCIQGDEEKFKLAQETARCMYRADKAFVMTSEQIAFLEPTLVETLGATCCYAMAETVNEAVKKGIDREAAVSFLTGHVFNLTANFLGYLPGNPPVSDACKVALEIGNHLVLRDDWKKIWDDELLRKVIATMLHPETSQENLG
;
A
#
# COMPACT_ATOMS: atom_id res chain seq x y z
N ALA A 1 10.06 14.44 2.65
CA ALA A 1 8.77 14.15 2.00
C ALA A 1 8.83 12.81 1.32
N HIS A 2 7.77 12.03 1.46
CA HIS A 2 7.61 10.73 0.83
C HIS A 2 6.30 10.72 0.04
N PRO A 3 6.26 10.28 -1.22
CA PRO A 3 5.03 10.14 -1.97
C PRO A 3 4.13 9.06 -1.35
N CYS A 4 2.83 9.33 -1.24
CA CYS A 4 1.88 8.37 -0.69
C CYS A 4 1.66 7.17 -1.62
N HIS A 5 1.75 7.39 -2.92
CA HIS A 5 1.63 6.34 -3.93
C HIS A 5 2.19 6.80 -5.27
N PRO A 6 2.64 5.88 -6.10
CA PRO A 6 2.72 6.15 -7.52
C PRO A 6 1.30 6.29 -8.07
N SER A 7 1.04 7.35 -8.82
CA SER A 7 -0.30 7.78 -9.22
C SER A 7 -0.94 6.97 -10.36
N TYR A 8 -0.48 5.78 -10.65
CA TYR A 8 -1.02 5.01 -11.76
C TYR A 8 -1.74 3.74 -11.28
N PHE A 9 -3.02 3.71 -11.51
CA PHE A 9 -3.86 2.52 -11.39
C PHE A 9 -4.15 1.86 -12.74
N LYS A 10 -3.44 2.24 -13.80
CA LYS A 10 -3.55 1.63 -15.12
C LYS A 10 -2.29 0.83 -15.41
N TRP A 11 -2.47 -0.34 -15.99
CA TRP A 11 -1.39 -1.08 -16.62
C TRP A 11 -0.94 -0.31 -17.85
N GLN A 12 0.10 0.47 -17.68
CA GLN A 12 0.67 1.31 -18.71
C GLN A 12 1.91 0.64 -19.29
N LYS A 13 2.26 1.01 -20.50
CA LYS A 13 3.57 0.69 -21.02
C LYS A 13 4.65 1.21 -20.08
N GLU A 14 5.80 0.53 -20.04
CA GLU A 14 6.88 0.84 -19.10
C GLU A 14 7.28 2.33 -19.11
N GLU A 15 7.34 2.94 -20.30
CA GLU A 15 7.65 4.36 -20.45
C GLU A 15 6.58 5.29 -19.85
N GLU A 16 5.31 4.98 -20.07
CA GLU A 16 4.18 5.75 -19.51
C GLU A 16 4.15 5.61 -17.98
N ALA A 17 4.36 4.41 -17.47
CA ALA A 17 4.43 4.15 -16.03
C ALA A 17 5.61 4.87 -15.37
N TYR A 18 6.73 4.99 -16.06
CA TYR A 18 7.89 5.74 -15.59
C TYR A 18 7.59 7.25 -15.50
N GLN A 19 6.97 7.81 -16.52
CA GLN A 19 6.60 9.23 -16.55
C GLN A 19 5.60 9.58 -15.45
N ASP A 20 4.59 8.76 -15.22
CA ASP A 20 3.62 8.94 -14.15
C ASP A 20 4.27 8.83 -12.77
N ARG A 21 5.16 7.87 -12.58
CA ARG A 21 5.87 7.65 -11.32
C ARG A 21 6.68 8.87 -10.89
N PHE A 22 7.27 9.56 -11.83
CA PHE A 22 8.11 10.72 -11.57
C PHE A 22 7.43 12.06 -11.84
N GLY A 23 6.10 12.08 -11.93
CA GLY A 23 5.33 13.32 -12.08
C GLY A 23 5.28 13.85 -13.50
N GLY A 24 5.21 12.97 -14.50
CA GLY A 24 4.94 13.32 -15.89
C GLY A 24 3.69 14.18 -16.08
N GLU A 25 3.35 14.54 -17.30
CA GLU A 25 2.18 15.38 -17.61
C GLU A 25 0.90 14.79 -17.01
N GLY A 26 0.40 15.31 -15.91
CA GLY A 26 -0.82 14.86 -15.23
C GLY A 26 -0.60 14.00 -14.00
N GLY A 27 0.64 13.64 -13.65
CA GLY A 27 0.93 12.90 -12.42
C GLY A 27 0.73 13.78 -11.18
N HIS A 28 -0.20 13.41 -10.30
CA HIS A 28 -0.42 13.99 -8.98
C HIS A 28 -0.11 12.95 -7.92
N GLN A 29 0.68 13.34 -6.92
CA GLN A 29 1.02 12.44 -5.81
C GLN A 29 0.80 13.17 -4.49
N ASP A 30 -0.12 12.69 -3.66
CA ASP A 30 -0.16 13.12 -2.28
C ASP A 30 1.14 12.73 -1.58
N ILE A 31 1.55 13.52 -0.60
CA ILE A 31 2.80 13.31 0.12
C ILE A 31 2.58 13.31 1.63
N VAL A 32 3.40 12.55 2.33
CA VAL A 32 3.58 12.65 3.78
C VAL A 32 4.89 13.36 4.08
N MET A 33 4.91 14.19 5.11
CA MET A 33 6.07 14.99 5.48
C MET A 33 6.26 15.03 6.99
N SER A 34 7.52 15.04 7.42
CA SER A 34 7.91 15.29 8.81
C SER A 34 9.00 16.33 8.87
N CYS A 35 8.94 17.20 9.86
CA CYS A 35 10.04 18.11 10.19
C CYS A 35 11.03 17.38 11.11
N ILE A 36 12.15 16.96 10.56
CA ILE A 36 13.25 16.32 11.32
C ILE A 36 14.21 17.38 11.85
N GLN A 37 14.41 18.46 11.11
CA GLN A 37 15.36 19.52 11.43
C GLN A 37 14.90 20.85 10.84
N GLY A 38 15.18 21.93 11.54
CA GLY A 38 14.88 23.31 11.13
C GLY A 38 13.72 23.93 11.92
N ASP A 39 13.46 25.18 11.64
CA ASP A 39 12.37 25.96 12.21
C ASP A 39 11.10 25.85 11.35
N GLU A 40 10.00 26.40 11.85
CA GLU A 40 8.70 26.34 11.19
C GLU A 40 8.69 27.05 9.82
N GLU A 41 9.42 28.16 9.67
CA GLU A 41 9.50 28.89 8.39
C GLU A 41 10.18 28.05 7.31
N LYS A 42 11.30 27.41 7.66
CA LYS A 42 12.02 26.52 6.73
C LYS A 42 11.21 25.29 6.41
N PHE A 43 10.48 24.76 7.39
CA PHE A 43 9.58 23.61 7.13
C PHE A 43 8.44 23.99 6.17
N LYS A 44 7.86 25.18 6.33
CA LYS A 44 6.84 25.71 5.43
C LYS A 44 7.35 25.82 3.99
N LEU A 45 8.55 26.40 3.81
CA LEU A 45 9.19 26.50 2.51
C LEU A 45 9.46 25.12 1.90
N ALA A 46 9.95 24.17 2.71
CA ALA A 46 10.16 22.79 2.27
C ALA A 46 8.85 22.10 1.86
N GLN A 47 7.76 22.39 2.56
CA GLN A 47 6.42 21.88 2.24
C GLN A 47 5.93 22.40 0.88
N GLU A 48 6.05 23.70 0.64
CA GLU A 48 5.65 24.33 -0.63
C GLU A 48 6.49 23.77 -1.79
N THR A 49 7.79 23.64 -1.57
CA THR A 49 8.72 23.07 -2.55
C THR A 49 8.33 21.61 -2.88
N ALA A 50 8.12 20.80 -1.87
CA ALA A 50 7.73 19.40 -2.08
C ALA A 50 6.37 19.26 -2.78
N ARG A 51 5.38 20.09 -2.40
CA ARG A 51 4.09 20.13 -3.10
C ARG A 51 4.24 20.45 -4.59
N CYS A 52 5.11 21.39 -4.91
CA CYS A 52 5.38 21.75 -6.30
C CYS A 52 6.09 20.60 -7.04
N MET A 53 7.10 19.97 -6.44
CA MET A 53 7.87 18.89 -7.05
C MET A 53 7.02 17.64 -7.32
N TYR A 54 6.15 17.25 -6.38
CA TYR A 54 5.30 16.07 -6.49
C TYR A 54 3.92 16.38 -7.10
N ARG A 55 3.64 17.64 -7.42
CA ARG A 55 2.27 18.10 -7.80
C ARG A 55 1.22 17.63 -6.79
N ALA A 56 1.56 17.69 -5.51
CA ALA A 56 0.72 17.14 -4.46
C ALA A 56 -0.52 17.99 -4.20
N ASP A 57 -1.69 17.40 -4.32
CA ASP A 57 -2.94 18.03 -3.89
C ASP A 57 -2.96 18.15 -2.37
N LYS A 58 -2.48 17.14 -1.67
CA LYS A 58 -2.40 17.09 -0.21
C LYS A 58 -0.98 16.79 0.26
N ALA A 59 -0.56 17.48 1.30
CA ALA A 59 0.65 17.19 2.05
C ALA A 59 0.26 16.94 3.51
N PHE A 60 0.34 15.69 3.92
CA PHE A 60 0.02 15.28 5.29
C PHE A 60 1.25 15.45 6.17
N VAL A 61 1.15 16.34 7.15
CA VAL A 61 2.22 16.55 8.14
C VAL A 61 2.00 15.62 9.31
N MET A 62 3.03 14.86 9.64
CA MET A 62 3.02 13.92 10.75
C MET A 62 4.39 13.78 11.37
N THR A 63 4.51 13.07 12.48
CA THR A 63 5.81 12.80 13.10
C THR A 63 6.62 11.81 12.26
N SER A 64 7.94 11.81 12.42
CA SER A 64 8.81 10.83 11.78
C SER A 64 8.48 9.39 12.21
N GLU A 65 8.06 9.20 13.46
CA GLU A 65 7.60 7.91 13.99
C GLU A 65 6.32 7.44 13.28
N GLN A 66 5.35 8.33 13.06
CA GLN A 66 4.14 8.00 12.31
C GLN A 66 4.45 7.60 10.86
N ILE A 67 5.39 8.30 10.20
CA ILE A 67 5.82 7.92 8.84
C ILE A 67 6.50 6.55 8.87
N ALA A 68 7.33 6.26 9.87
CA ALA A 68 7.99 4.97 10.02
C ALA A 68 7.00 3.80 10.23
N PHE A 69 5.79 4.07 10.73
CA PHE A 69 4.75 3.04 10.84
C PHE A 69 4.02 2.79 9.52
N LEU A 70 3.90 3.79 8.66
CA LEU A 70 3.17 3.65 7.40
C LEU A 70 3.87 2.66 6.46
N GLU A 71 5.14 2.86 6.18
CA GLU A 71 5.86 2.06 5.20
C GLU A 71 6.03 0.60 5.65
N PRO A 72 6.69 0.31 6.78
CA PRO A 72 6.93 -1.07 7.20
C PRO A 72 5.66 -1.86 7.49
N THR A 73 4.65 -1.24 8.10
CA THR A 73 3.47 -1.95 8.55
C THR A 73 2.37 -1.98 7.51
N LEU A 74 1.93 -0.79 7.08
CA LEU A 74 0.76 -0.68 6.21
C LEU A 74 1.07 -1.15 4.79
N VAL A 75 2.23 -0.74 4.25
CA VAL A 75 2.60 -1.01 2.86
C VAL A 75 3.36 -2.32 2.76
N GLU A 76 4.51 -2.45 3.44
CA GLU A 76 5.39 -3.58 3.23
C GLU A 76 4.86 -4.86 3.89
N THR A 77 4.55 -4.83 5.18
CA THR A 77 4.13 -6.04 5.89
C THR A 77 2.73 -6.48 5.47
N LEU A 78 1.74 -5.59 5.42
CA LEU A 78 0.37 -5.97 5.06
C LEU A 78 0.16 -5.94 3.54
N GLY A 79 0.39 -4.79 2.92
CA GLY A 79 0.05 -4.56 1.51
C GLY A 79 0.82 -5.48 0.57
N ALA A 80 2.16 -5.51 0.67
CA ALA A 80 2.98 -6.35 -0.18
C ALA A 80 2.70 -7.84 0.05
N THR A 81 2.48 -8.27 1.31
CA THR A 81 2.12 -9.66 1.62
C THR A 81 0.77 -10.05 0.98
N CYS A 82 -0.24 -9.19 1.05
CA CYS A 82 -1.52 -9.43 0.37
C CYS A 82 -1.36 -9.50 -1.15
N CYS A 83 -0.57 -8.59 -1.74
CA CYS A 83 -0.28 -8.63 -3.18
C CYS A 83 0.46 -9.91 -3.59
N TYR A 84 1.42 -10.36 -2.79
CA TYR A 84 2.10 -11.63 -3.02
C TYR A 84 1.12 -12.82 -2.98
N ALA A 85 0.25 -12.89 -1.97
CA ALA A 85 -0.75 -13.94 -1.86
C ALA A 85 -1.73 -13.93 -3.06
N MET A 86 -2.11 -12.75 -3.54
CA MET A 86 -2.94 -12.61 -4.75
C MET A 86 -2.21 -13.15 -5.99
N ALA A 87 -0.90 -12.86 -6.14
CA ALA A 87 -0.11 -13.39 -7.25
C ALA A 87 -0.01 -14.92 -7.21
N GLU A 88 0.21 -15.50 -6.03
CA GLU A 88 0.20 -16.96 -5.85
C GLU A 88 -1.17 -17.57 -6.15
N THR A 89 -2.26 -16.91 -5.80
CA THR A 89 -3.62 -17.37 -6.13
C THR A 89 -3.84 -17.46 -7.64
N VAL A 90 -3.27 -16.55 -8.45
CA VAL A 90 -3.29 -16.67 -9.92
C VAL A 90 -2.56 -17.92 -10.38
N ASN A 91 -1.43 -18.26 -9.78
CA ASN A 91 -0.70 -19.49 -10.11
C ASN A 91 -1.53 -20.74 -9.80
N GLU A 92 -2.25 -20.77 -8.70
CA GLU A 92 -3.17 -21.88 -8.37
C GLU A 92 -4.37 -21.97 -9.34
N ALA A 93 -4.90 -20.83 -9.77
CA ALA A 93 -5.95 -20.79 -10.78
C ALA A 93 -5.49 -21.40 -12.12
N VAL A 94 -4.26 -21.09 -12.54
CA VAL A 94 -3.65 -21.67 -13.75
C VAL A 94 -3.49 -23.18 -13.62
N LYS A 95 -3.10 -23.71 -12.46
CA LYS A 95 -3.05 -25.16 -12.22
C LYS A 95 -4.42 -25.83 -12.34
N LYS A 96 -5.52 -25.10 -12.16
CA LYS A 96 -6.90 -25.56 -12.37
C LYS A 96 -7.38 -25.41 -13.82
N GLY A 97 -6.50 -25.01 -14.75
CA GLY A 97 -6.81 -24.87 -16.18
C GLY A 97 -7.40 -23.51 -16.57
N ILE A 98 -7.36 -22.52 -15.67
CA ILE A 98 -7.80 -21.17 -15.99
C ILE A 98 -6.67 -20.46 -16.75
N ASP A 99 -7.03 -19.78 -17.83
CA ASP A 99 -6.09 -18.95 -18.58
C ASP A 99 -5.48 -17.87 -17.67
N ARG A 100 -4.16 -17.67 -17.75
CA ARG A 100 -3.45 -16.76 -16.86
C ARG A 100 -3.90 -15.30 -17.05
N GLU A 101 -4.05 -14.86 -18.29
CA GLU A 101 -4.45 -13.49 -18.61
C GLU A 101 -5.87 -13.22 -18.10
N ALA A 102 -6.77 -14.19 -18.31
CA ALA A 102 -8.13 -14.12 -17.76
C ALA A 102 -8.13 -14.03 -16.23
N ALA A 103 -7.33 -14.86 -15.55
CA ALA A 103 -7.23 -14.85 -14.09
C ALA A 103 -6.69 -13.52 -13.56
N VAL A 104 -5.63 -13.00 -14.16
CA VAL A 104 -5.04 -11.69 -13.80
C VAL A 104 -6.05 -10.57 -14.01
N SER A 105 -6.68 -10.51 -15.17
CA SER A 105 -7.64 -9.45 -15.51
C SER A 105 -8.84 -9.47 -14.56
N PHE A 106 -9.38 -10.64 -14.28
CA PHE A 106 -10.52 -10.82 -13.38
C PHE A 106 -10.17 -10.41 -11.94
N LEU A 107 -9.06 -10.91 -11.42
CA LEU A 107 -8.61 -10.57 -10.05
C LEU A 107 -8.35 -9.07 -9.90
N THR A 108 -7.60 -8.48 -10.82
CA THR A 108 -7.22 -7.07 -10.77
C THR A 108 -8.44 -6.16 -10.76
N GLY A 109 -9.40 -6.37 -11.67
CA GLY A 109 -10.61 -5.57 -11.74
C GLY A 109 -11.45 -5.64 -10.46
N HIS A 110 -11.56 -6.83 -9.87
CA HIS A 110 -12.31 -7.01 -8.62
C HIS A 110 -11.59 -6.42 -7.42
N VAL A 111 -10.27 -6.60 -7.31
CA VAL A 111 -9.48 -6.06 -6.19
C VAL A 111 -9.52 -4.54 -6.19
N PHE A 112 -9.43 -3.88 -7.34
CA PHE A 112 -9.56 -2.41 -7.41
C PHE A 112 -10.92 -1.93 -6.92
N ASN A 113 -11.99 -2.59 -7.36
CA ASN A 113 -13.34 -2.23 -6.91
C ASN A 113 -13.54 -2.46 -5.40
N LEU A 114 -13.11 -3.63 -4.89
CA LEU A 114 -13.20 -3.93 -3.46
C LEU A 114 -12.36 -2.96 -2.62
N THR A 115 -11.15 -2.64 -3.06
CA THR A 115 -10.29 -1.67 -2.39
C THR A 115 -10.95 -0.30 -2.35
N ALA A 116 -11.48 0.17 -3.48
CA ALA A 116 -12.18 1.44 -3.55
C ALA A 116 -13.42 1.47 -2.63
N ASN A 117 -14.14 0.35 -2.55
CA ASN A 117 -15.30 0.21 -1.67
C ASN A 117 -14.89 0.24 -0.19
N PHE A 118 -14.01 -0.67 0.24
CA PHE A 118 -13.64 -0.79 1.66
C PHE A 118 -12.90 0.43 2.21
N LEU A 119 -12.18 1.17 1.36
CA LEU A 119 -11.52 2.41 1.75
C LEU A 119 -12.39 3.66 1.58
N GLY A 120 -13.67 3.51 1.20
CA GLY A 120 -14.63 4.60 1.14
C GLY A 120 -14.48 5.54 -0.05
N TYR A 121 -13.83 5.11 -1.14
CA TYR A 121 -13.69 5.91 -2.36
C TYR A 121 -14.95 5.86 -3.26
N LEU A 122 -15.82 4.87 -3.07
CA LEU A 122 -17.04 4.78 -3.87
C LEU A 122 -18.15 5.66 -3.28
N PRO A 123 -18.83 6.48 -4.10
CA PRO A 123 -19.95 7.31 -3.63
C PRO A 123 -21.05 6.45 -3.01
N GLY A 124 -21.53 6.87 -1.84
CA GLY A 124 -22.60 6.16 -1.12
C GLY A 124 -22.15 4.88 -0.41
N ASN A 125 -20.88 4.54 -0.47
CA ASN A 125 -20.30 3.36 0.17
C ASN A 125 -21.17 2.11 0.00
N PRO A 126 -21.38 1.62 -1.25
CA PRO A 126 -22.34 0.56 -1.54
C PRO A 126 -21.98 -0.73 -0.79
N PRO A 127 -22.94 -1.43 -0.20
CA PRO A 127 -22.67 -2.68 0.49
C PRO A 127 -22.19 -3.72 -0.51
N VAL A 128 -21.23 -4.55 -0.08
CA VAL A 128 -20.86 -5.75 -0.84
C VAL A 128 -22.01 -6.75 -0.84
N SER A 129 -22.06 -7.63 -1.85
CA SER A 129 -23.09 -8.66 -1.96
C SER A 129 -23.06 -9.62 -0.76
N ASP A 130 -24.19 -10.29 -0.50
CA ASP A 130 -24.24 -11.28 0.60
C ASP A 130 -23.29 -12.44 0.36
N ALA A 131 -23.11 -12.85 -0.89
CA ALA A 131 -22.10 -13.86 -1.24
C ALA A 131 -20.67 -13.39 -0.89
N CYS A 132 -20.36 -12.12 -1.13
CA CYS A 132 -19.06 -11.53 -0.75
C CYS A 132 -18.89 -11.48 0.78
N LYS A 133 -19.93 -11.17 1.54
CA LYS A 133 -19.88 -11.20 3.02
C LYS A 133 -19.54 -12.60 3.54
N VAL A 134 -20.19 -13.62 3.03
CA VAL A 134 -19.90 -15.03 3.38
C VAL A 134 -18.47 -15.40 2.99
N ALA A 135 -18.02 -15.02 1.80
CA ALA A 135 -16.66 -15.28 1.36
C ALA A 135 -15.61 -14.58 2.23
N LEU A 136 -15.88 -13.35 2.69
CA LEU A 136 -15.02 -12.61 3.63
C LEU A 136 -14.93 -13.32 4.98
N GLU A 137 -16.04 -13.80 5.52
CA GLU A 137 -16.06 -14.56 6.78
C GLU A 137 -15.19 -15.83 6.68
N ILE A 138 -15.38 -16.60 5.62
CA ILE A 138 -14.56 -17.79 5.35
C ILE A 138 -13.09 -17.41 5.13
N GLY A 139 -12.83 -16.38 4.33
CA GLY A 139 -11.49 -15.89 4.00
C GLY A 139 -10.72 -15.43 5.22
N ASN A 140 -11.38 -14.75 6.17
CA ASN A 140 -10.75 -14.33 7.42
C ASN A 140 -10.17 -15.53 8.21
N HIS A 141 -10.86 -16.65 8.24
CA HIS A 141 -10.37 -17.86 8.92
C HIS A 141 -9.29 -18.62 8.15
N LEU A 142 -9.34 -18.60 6.82
CA LEU A 142 -8.44 -19.39 5.98
C LEU A 142 -7.16 -18.63 5.59
N VAL A 143 -7.24 -17.32 5.47
CA VAL A 143 -6.15 -16.49 4.91
C VAL A 143 -5.46 -15.67 5.99
N LEU A 144 -6.23 -15.09 6.91
CA LEU A 144 -5.68 -14.27 8.00
C LEU A 144 -5.52 -15.12 9.26
N ARG A 145 -4.40 -14.91 9.96
CA ARG A 145 -4.24 -15.45 11.32
C ARG A 145 -5.14 -14.68 12.28
N ASP A 146 -5.65 -15.33 13.32
CA ASP A 146 -6.50 -14.68 14.33
C ASP A 146 -5.81 -13.48 15.00
N ASP A 147 -4.49 -13.53 15.08
CA ASP A 147 -3.64 -12.52 15.72
C ASP A 147 -2.95 -11.57 14.72
N TRP A 148 -3.38 -11.52 13.46
CA TRP A 148 -2.71 -10.73 12.43
C TRP A 148 -2.52 -9.24 12.78
N LYS A 149 -3.39 -8.68 13.63
CA LYS A 149 -3.29 -7.29 14.08
C LYS A 149 -2.07 -7.03 14.98
N LYS A 150 -1.33 -8.07 15.38
CA LYS A 150 -0.03 -7.92 16.07
C LYS A 150 1.01 -7.16 15.25
N ILE A 151 0.84 -7.07 13.93
CA ILE A 151 1.68 -6.19 13.10
C ILE A 151 1.68 -4.73 13.57
N TRP A 152 0.69 -4.33 14.39
CA TRP A 152 0.59 -3.01 15.00
C TRP A 152 1.11 -2.96 16.45
N ASP A 153 1.64 -4.06 16.97
CA ASP A 153 2.28 -4.08 18.28
C ASP A 153 3.61 -3.32 18.23
N ASP A 154 3.79 -2.36 19.15
CA ASP A 154 4.93 -1.44 19.12
C ASP A 154 6.29 -2.15 19.21
N GLU A 155 6.38 -3.24 20.00
CA GLU A 155 7.61 -3.99 20.16
C GLU A 155 7.93 -4.78 18.89
N LEU A 156 6.93 -5.46 18.32
CA LEU A 156 7.08 -6.19 17.07
C LEU A 156 7.43 -5.25 15.93
N LEU A 157 6.76 -4.10 15.87
CA LEU A 157 7.00 -3.09 14.85
C LEU A 157 8.44 -2.56 14.88
N ARG A 158 8.97 -2.26 16.06
CA ARG A 158 10.38 -1.84 16.22
C ARG A 158 11.35 -2.93 15.73
N LYS A 159 11.07 -4.19 16.01
CA LYS A 159 11.85 -5.32 15.50
C LYS A 159 11.79 -5.43 13.99
N VAL A 160 10.61 -5.32 13.41
CA VAL A 160 10.41 -5.34 11.94
C VAL A 160 11.19 -4.21 11.27
N ILE A 161 11.07 -2.98 11.77
CA ILE A 161 11.82 -1.82 11.25
C ILE A 161 13.34 -2.06 11.36
N ALA A 162 13.83 -2.52 12.52
CA ALA A 162 15.25 -2.80 12.69
C ALA A 162 15.74 -3.90 11.72
N THR A 163 14.93 -4.93 11.49
CA THR A 163 15.26 -6.00 10.54
C THR A 163 15.24 -5.51 9.08
N MET A 164 14.31 -4.62 8.72
CA MET A 164 14.29 -4.02 7.39
C MET A 164 15.51 -3.14 7.12
N LEU A 165 16.01 -2.45 8.15
CA LEU A 165 17.23 -1.64 8.05
C LEU A 165 18.50 -2.50 8.01
N HIS A 166 18.44 -3.72 8.53
CA HIS A 166 19.53 -4.68 8.61
C HIS A 166 19.07 -6.06 8.13
N PRO A 167 18.79 -6.23 6.83
CA PRO A 167 18.18 -7.45 6.29
C PRO A 167 19.05 -8.70 6.48
N GLU A 168 20.35 -8.54 6.69
CA GLU A 168 21.28 -9.61 7.02
C GLU A 168 20.97 -10.30 8.36
N THR A 169 20.22 -9.64 9.25
CA THR A 169 19.84 -10.18 10.56
C THR A 169 18.43 -10.77 10.59
N SER A 170 17.75 -10.85 9.45
CA SER A 170 16.33 -11.20 9.38
C SER A 170 15.99 -12.58 9.95
N GLN A 171 16.87 -13.56 9.79
CA GLN A 171 16.64 -14.92 10.29
C GLN A 171 16.76 -15.03 11.82
N GLU A 172 17.51 -14.15 12.45
CA GLU A 172 17.72 -14.15 13.91
C GLU A 172 16.59 -13.42 14.64
N ASN A 173 15.93 -12.45 14.00
CA ASN A 173 15.00 -11.53 14.64
C ASN A 173 13.52 -11.92 14.49
N LEU A 174 13.17 -12.79 13.55
CA LEU A 174 11.79 -13.19 13.24
C LEU A 174 11.49 -14.65 13.59
N GLY A 175 12.43 -15.37 14.16
CA GLY A 175 12.27 -16.74 14.63
C GLY A 175 11.45 -16.89 15.92
#